data_c8c3b4dcf05f0472f84d3c7f3b2d622a
#
_entry.id   c8c3b4dcf05f0472f84d3c7f3b2d622a
#
_cell.length_a   1.000
_cell.length_b   1.000
_cell.length_c   1.000
_cell.angle_alpha   90.00
_cell.angle_beta   90.00
_cell.angle_gamma   90.00
#
_symmetry.space_group_name_H-M   'P 1'
#
loop_
_entity.id
_entity.type
_entity.pdbx_description
1 polymer ?
#
loop_
_entity_poly.entity_id
_entity_poly.type
_entity_poly.pdbx_seq_one_letter_code
_entity_poly.pdbx_strand_id
1 'polypeptide(L)'
;MKSTPPLAIRSWRRFVAIAGLLIVALVAMIGCSSDSNDEPTKAAEPTTRVIETEKGSVTVPASAERIVVLSGGLAGYLYALDAPVVATDTRVLGVTNLDGGFPPAWSDAAKAQGTKELPAGEQLNIEAVAAAEPDLIIGGGQGITSVQAEELYDQLTAIAPTVLVPKTVANWDKQLEIVADAAGRSDKVPALISAYDDKVKEVKGKIKVPEGNVGYFLSVSSNKPYLVPPTAALPAMLAELGFKADDVMAKAGNPQLFGSGDSFEVSPELLSQVADAPVAFVIPVSGRPMAELATDPLYSQLPSFKAGTTFELPASSYRPDYDGAMATLDLIGQTFA
;
A
#
# COMPACT_ATOMS: atom_id res chain seq x y z
N MET A 1 -51.22 33.58 30.14
CA MET A 1 -52.20 34.46 29.45
C MET A 1 -51.83 34.46 27.95
N LYS A 2 -52.79 34.01 27.16
CA LYS A 2 -53.07 34.34 25.74
C LYS A 2 -51.96 33.96 24.76
N SER A 3 -52.08 33.09 23.86
CA SER A 3 -53.08 32.47 23.00
C SER A 3 -52.53 32.45 21.60
N THR A 4 -52.40 31.28 21.04
CA THR A 4 -52.35 30.97 19.62
C THR A 4 -53.53 31.58 18.86
N PRO A 5 -53.61 31.70 17.56
CA PRO A 5 -53.64 30.54 16.66
C PRO A 5 -53.18 30.81 15.20
N PRO A 6 -53.47 29.81 14.33
CA PRO A 6 -52.80 29.56 13.06
C PRO A 6 -53.60 30.02 11.85
N LEU A 7 -53.17 29.62 10.65
CA LEU A 7 -53.87 29.55 9.33
C LEU A 7 -52.95 30.10 8.24
N ALA A 8 -52.86 29.63 7.05
CA ALA A 8 -53.61 28.62 6.30
C ALA A 8 -52.83 28.25 5.05
N ILE A 9 -53.04 27.04 4.67
CA ILE A 9 -52.78 26.43 3.40
C ILE A 9 -53.36 27.26 2.25
N ARG A 10 -52.64 27.49 1.15
CA ARG A 10 -53.27 27.58 -0.16
C ARG A 10 -52.38 27.10 -1.29
N SER A 11 -52.74 25.95 -1.77
CA SER A 11 -52.40 25.33 -3.04
C SER A 11 -52.53 26.30 -4.22
N TRP A 12 -51.55 26.27 -5.13
CA TRP A 12 -51.87 26.51 -6.54
C TRP A 12 -51.06 25.56 -7.43
N ARG A 13 -51.82 24.69 -7.99
CA ARG A 13 -51.45 23.80 -9.09
C ARG A 13 -51.64 24.55 -10.40
N ARG A 14 -50.83 24.14 -11.40
CA ARG A 14 -51.04 24.27 -12.87
C ARG A 14 -50.47 25.51 -13.51
N PHE A 15 -49.51 25.23 -14.41
CA PHE A 15 -49.46 25.38 -15.88
C PHE A 15 -48.02 24.99 -16.25
N VAL A 16 -47.75 23.85 -16.78
CA VAL A 16 -47.85 23.26 -18.13
C VAL A 16 -47.23 24.15 -19.22
N ALA A 17 -46.21 23.54 -19.78
CA ALA A 17 -45.94 23.32 -21.19
C ALA A 17 -44.87 24.15 -21.88
N ILE A 18 -43.91 23.43 -22.43
CA ILE A 18 -43.43 23.50 -23.81
C ILE A 18 -42.63 24.77 -24.19
N ALA A 19 -41.32 24.61 -24.22
CA ALA A 19 -40.44 25.18 -25.27
C ALA A 19 -39.05 24.61 -25.11
N GLY A 20 -38.61 23.78 -26.01
CA GLY A 20 -37.25 23.29 -25.94
C GLY A 20 -36.87 22.18 -26.89
N LEU A 21 -37.50 22.18 -28.05
CA LEU A 21 -37.04 21.39 -29.19
C LEU A 21 -36.65 22.39 -30.26
N LEU A 22 -35.36 22.57 -30.51
CA LEU A 22 -34.79 23.07 -31.75
C LEU A 22 -33.34 23.49 -31.50
N ILE A 23 -32.40 22.58 -31.70
CA ILE A 23 -31.09 22.78 -32.32
C ILE A 23 -30.55 21.39 -32.62
N VAL A 24 -31.11 20.77 -33.64
CA VAL A 24 -30.47 19.72 -34.43
C VAL A 24 -30.84 20.07 -35.86
N ALA A 25 -29.89 20.46 -36.61
CA ALA A 25 -29.82 20.42 -38.07
C ALA A 25 -29.06 21.65 -38.58
N LEU A 26 -27.80 21.46 -38.83
CA LEU A 26 -27.12 22.10 -39.98
C LEU A 26 -25.69 21.55 -40.05
N VAL A 27 -25.54 20.40 -40.64
CA VAL A 27 -24.44 20.06 -41.56
C VAL A 27 -24.86 18.82 -42.33
N ALA A 28 -25.54 19.05 -43.41
CA ALA A 28 -25.62 18.12 -44.48
C ALA A 28 -25.59 18.95 -45.75
N MET A 29 -24.53 18.83 -46.44
CA MET A 29 -24.36 18.77 -47.88
C MET A 29 -22.96 19.24 -48.23
N ILE A 30 -22.19 18.33 -48.76
CA ILE A 30 -21.43 18.46 -50.00
C ILE A 30 -20.71 17.13 -50.22
N GLY A 31 -21.04 16.48 -51.31
CA GLY A 31 -20.12 15.79 -52.16
C GLY A 31 -20.27 14.30 -52.28
N CYS A 32 -20.98 13.84 -53.27
CA CYS A 32 -20.85 12.50 -53.86
C CYS A 32 -19.43 12.24 -54.35
N SER A 33 -18.92 11.11 -54.09
CA SER A 33 -18.59 10.00 -55.00
C SER A 33 -17.42 9.16 -54.53
N SER A 34 -17.64 7.91 -54.74
CA SER A 34 -16.73 6.77 -54.89
C SER A 34 -16.60 5.82 -53.70
N ASP A 35 -16.97 4.59 -54.01
CA ASP A 35 -16.74 3.33 -53.26
C ASP A 35 -15.46 3.32 -52.43
N SER A 36 -15.64 3.12 -51.14
CA SER A 36 -14.61 2.53 -50.28
C SER A 36 -15.33 1.81 -49.13
N ASN A 37 -15.03 0.54 -48.93
CA ASN A 37 -15.41 -0.27 -47.80
C ASN A 37 -15.24 0.52 -46.49
N ASP A 38 -16.32 0.97 -45.88
CA ASP A 38 -16.33 1.46 -44.50
C ASP A 38 -16.19 0.25 -43.57
N GLU A 39 -14.96 -0.11 -43.25
CA GLU A 39 -14.71 -0.78 -41.99
C GLU A 39 -15.16 0.16 -40.85
N PRO A 40 -15.91 -0.32 -39.84
CA PRO A 40 -16.29 0.52 -38.71
C PRO A 40 -15.04 1.04 -38.03
N THR A 41 -14.79 2.33 -38.11
CA THR A 41 -13.71 3.00 -37.38
C THR A 41 -13.87 2.65 -35.91
N LYS A 42 -12.99 1.84 -35.39
CA LYS A 42 -12.92 1.52 -33.96
C LYS A 42 -12.81 2.86 -33.21
N ALA A 43 -13.78 3.17 -32.36
CA ALA A 43 -13.72 4.38 -31.54
C ALA A 43 -12.37 4.40 -30.84
N ALA A 44 -11.65 5.53 -30.92
CA ALA A 44 -10.38 5.68 -30.22
C ALA A 44 -10.64 5.46 -28.72
N GLU A 45 -9.86 4.60 -28.11
CA GLU A 45 -9.94 4.36 -26.67
C GLU A 45 -9.64 5.68 -25.93
N PRO A 46 -10.30 5.96 -24.79
CA PRO A 46 -10.06 7.19 -24.06
C PRO A 46 -8.58 7.25 -23.61
N THR A 47 -7.95 8.38 -23.85
CA THR A 47 -6.53 8.61 -23.49
C THR A 47 -6.35 8.91 -22.01
N THR A 48 -7.43 9.20 -21.28
CA THR A 48 -7.43 9.51 -19.85
C THR A 48 -8.63 8.84 -19.16
N ARG A 49 -8.55 8.71 -17.84
CA ARG A 49 -9.61 8.22 -16.96
C ARG A 49 -9.58 8.98 -15.64
N VAL A 50 -10.66 8.92 -14.88
CA VAL A 50 -10.78 9.57 -13.57
C VAL A 50 -10.67 8.54 -12.47
N ILE A 51 -9.89 8.85 -11.44
CA ILE A 51 -9.74 8.05 -10.23
C ILE A 51 -10.26 8.87 -9.06
N GLU A 52 -11.07 8.25 -8.21
CA GLU A 52 -11.51 8.85 -6.95
C GLU A 52 -10.47 8.57 -5.85
N THR A 53 -10.01 9.61 -5.18
CA THR A 53 -9.02 9.55 -4.11
C THR A 53 -9.51 10.31 -2.87
N GLU A 54 -8.82 10.16 -1.74
CA GLU A 54 -9.10 10.97 -0.54
C GLU A 54 -8.86 12.48 -0.76
N LYS A 55 -8.10 12.83 -1.82
CA LYS A 55 -7.87 14.23 -2.24
C LYS A 55 -8.87 14.73 -3.29
N GLY A 56 -9.86 13.91 -3.64
CA GLY A 56 -10.85 14.19 -4.70
C GLY A 56 -10.55 13.43 -6.00
N SER A 57 -11.28 13.78 -7.05
CA SER A 57 -11.14 13.15 -8.36
C SER A 57 -9.86 13.60 -9.07
N VAL A 58 -9.05 12.66 -9.54
CA VAL A 58 -7.81 12.90 -10.28
C VAL A 58 -7.94 12.33 -11.69
N THR A 59 -7.72 13.17 -12.72
CA THR A 59 -7.66 12.71 -14.11
C THR A 59 -6.25 12.22 -14.42
N VAL A 60 -6.09 10.93 -14.70
CA VAL A 60 -4.81 10.28 -15.00
C VAL A 60 -4.78 9.74 -16.43
N PRO A 61 -3.60 9.45 -17.02
CA PRO A 61 -3.51 8.73 -18.28
C PRO A 61 -4.24 7.38 -18.21
N ALA A 62 -4.86 6.94 -19.30
CA ALA A 62 -5.46 5.60 -19.37
C ALA A 62 -4.40 4.49 -19.14
N SER A 63 -3.18 4.74 -19.63
CA SER A 63 -1.99 3.94 -19.38
C SER A 63 -0.82 4.90 -19.22
N ALA A 64 -0.26 5.00 -18.01
CA ALA A 64 0.89 5.85 -17.75
C ALA A 64 2.16 5.27 -18.40
N GLU A 65 3.00 6.14 -18.95
CA GLU A 65 4.26 5.77 -19.61
C GLU A 65 5.51 6.29 -18.88
N ARG A 66 5.34 7.25 -17.96
CA ARG A 66 6.44 7.89 -17.23
C ARG A 66 6.04 8.10 -15.77
N ILE A 67 6.12 7.04 -14.98
CA ILE A 67 5.71 7.08 -13.57
C ILE A 67 6.87 7.49 -12.68
N VAL A 68 6.64 8.49 -11.82
CA VAL A 68 7.50 8.79 -10.67
C VAL A 68 6.87 8.26 -9.41
N VAL A 69 7.65 7.51 -8.62
CA VAL A 69 7.18 6.91 -7.35
C VAL A 69 7.89 7.56 -6.18
N LEU A 70 7.11 8.08 -5.24
CA LEU A 70 7.64 8.84 -4.10
C LEU A 70 7.89 7.97 -2.85
N SER A 71 7.77 6.65 -2.98
CA SER A 71 7.98 5.70 -1.88
C SER A 71 8.53 4.37 -2.40
N GLY A 72 9.68 3.95 -1.90
CA GLY A 72 10.25 2.64 -2.22
C GLY A 72 9.34 1.47 -1.84
N GLY A 73 8.50 1.64 -0.81
CA GLY A 73 7.50 0.63 -0.42
C GLY A 73 6.33 0.48 -1.42
N LEU A 74 6.14 1.45 -2.34
CA LEU A 74 5.16 1.35 -3.41
C LEU A 74 5.78 0.96 -4.76
N ALA A 75 7.09 1.13 -4.92
CA ALA A 75 7.79 0.89 -6.19
C ALA A 75 7.71 -0.59 -6.61
N GLY A 76 7.84 -1.54 -5.67
CA GLY A 76 7.74 -2.97 -5.95
C GLY A 76 6.45 -3.37 -6.63
N TYR A 77 5.32 -2.77 -6.26
CA TYR A 77 4.04 -3.04 -6.94
C TYR A 77 4.08 -2.69 -8.42
N LEU A 78 4.68 -1.53 -8.76
CA LEU A 78 4.74 -1.09 -10.16
C LEU A 78 5.65 -1.99 -11.01
N TYR A 79 6.74 -2.48 -10.45
CA TYR A 79 7.59 -3.45 -11.14
C TYR A 79 6.88 -4.79 -11.32
N ALA A 80 6.16 -5.28 -10.31
CA ALA A 80 5.34 -6.49 -10.43
C ALA A 80 4.21 -6.36 -11.48
N LEU A 81 3.74 -5.12 -11.72
CA LEU A 81 2.73 -4.79 -12.73
C LEU A 81 3.31 -4.49 -14.11
N ASP A 82 4.61 -4.62 -14.32
CA ASP A 82 5.31 -4.20 -15.56
C ASP A 82 5.04 -2.73 -15.92
N ALA A 83 4.86 -1.86 -14.93
CA ALA A 83 4.60 -0.45 -15.16
C ALA A 83 5.92 0.33 -15.35
N PRO A 84 5.96 1.34 -16.23
CA PRO A 84 7.19 2.07 -16.57
C PRO A 84 7.55 3.10 -15.51
N VAL A 85 8.49 2.79 -14.63
CA VAL A 85 8.99 3.66 -13.56
C VAL A 85 10.23 4.40 -14.04
N VAL A 86 10.15 5.72 -14.24
CA VAL A 86 11.27 6.55 -14.70
C VAL A 86 12.13 7.07 -13.54
N ALA A 87 11.54 7.29 -12.35
CA ALA A 87 12.29 7.62 -11.14
C ALA A 87 11.54 7.16 -9.88
N THR A 88 12.27 6.83 -8.83
CA THR A 88 11.69 6.36 -7.57
C THR A 88 12.50 6.79 -6.35
N ASP A 89 11.81 7.06 -5.24
CA ASP A 89 12.41 7.02 -3.92
C ASP A 89 12.75 5.56 -3.59
N THR A 90 13.93 5.31 -3.04
CA THR A 90 14.42 3.95 -2.78
C THR A 90 14.30 3.53 -1.32
N ARG A 91 13.76 4.41 -0.48
CA ARG A 91 13.60 4.13 0.96
C ARG A 91 12.47 3.12 1.18
N VAL A 92 12.85 1.94 1.64
CA VAL A 92 11.96 0.89 2.16
C VAL A 92 12.30 0.69 3.63
N LEU A 93 11.29 0.65 4.49
CA LEU A 93 11.48 0.55 5.93
C LEU A 93 12.36 -0.66 6.30
N GLY A 94 13.48 -0.39 6.97
CA GLY A 94 14.43 -1.41 7.44
C GLY A 94 15.30 -2.05 6.35
N VAL A 95 15.19 -1.65 5.10
CA VAL A 95 16.07 -2.11 4.02
C VAL A 95 17.22 -1.12 3.86
N THR A 96 18.43 -1.57 4.16
CA THR A 96 19.66 -0.75 4.09
C THR A 96 20.69 -1.29 3.10
N ASN A 97 20.55 -2.56 2.69
CA ASN A 97 21.44 -3.25 1.76
C ASN A 97 20.96 -3.03 0.31
N LEU A 98 21.23 -1.84 -0.24
CA LEU A 98 20.85 -1.53 -1.61
C LEU A 98 21.77 -2.22 -2.61
N ASP A 99 21.21 -2.64 -3.74
CA ASP A 99 21.93 -3.17 -4.89
C ASP A 99 21.85 -2.20 -6.06
N GLY A 100 22.97 -1.53 -6.34
CA GLY A 100 23.05 -0.48 -7.37
C GLY A 100 22.13 0.71 -7.09
N GLY A 101 21.89 1.04 -5.81
CA GLY A 101 21.02 2.13 -5.38
C GLY A 101 19.58 1.71 -5.08
N PHE A 102 19.18 0.48 -5.40
CA PHE A 102 17.81 0.01 -5.26
C PHE A 102 17.65 -1.14 -4.24
N PRO A 103 16.51 -1.26 -3.55
CA PRO A 103 16.16 -2.43 -2.76
C PRO A 103 16.30 -3.73 -3.56
N PRO A 104 16.88 -4.80 -2.98
CA PRO A 104 17.15 -6.05 -3.71
C PRO A 104 15.92 -6.69 -4.36
N ALA A 105 14.74 -6.53 -3.75
CA ALA A 105 13.50 -7.15 -4.24
C ALA A 105 13.14 -6.73 -5.67
N TRP A 106 13.47 -5.50 -6.07
CA TRP A 106 13.14 -4.97 -7.40
C TRP A 106 14.32 -4.26 -8.11
N SER A 107 15.55 -4.43 -7.62
CA SER A 107 16.73 -3.77 -8.17
C SER A 107 16.97 -4.12 -9.65
N ASP A 108 16.82 -5.40 -10.03
CA ASP A 108 17.01 -5.86 -11.40
C ASP A 108 15.98 -5.23 -12.35
N ALA A 109 14.73 -5.15 -11.94
CA ALA A 109 13.67 -4.51 -12.74
C ALA A 109 13.93 -3.00 -12.90
N ALA A 110 14.32 -2.32 -11.83
CA ALA A 110 14.67 -0.89 -11.87
C ALA A 110 15.84 -0.61 -12.82
N LYS A 111 16.90 -1.43 -12.74
CA LYS A 111 18.06 -1.33 -13.63
C LYS A 111 17.70 -1.61 -15.09
N ALA A 112 16.88 -2.63 -15.34
CA ALA A 112 16.43 -2.98 -16.69
C ALA A 112 15.60 -1.87 -17.35
N GLN A 113 14.79 -1.15 -16.55
CA GLN A 113 14.02 0.01 -17.03
C GLN A 113 14.84 1.31 -17.11
N GLY A 114 16.05 1.35 -16.57
CA GLY A 114 16.85 2.57 -16.47
C GLY A 114 16.26 3.60 -15.49
N THR A 115 15.53 3.11 -14.49
CA THR A 115 14.93 3.95 -13.43
C THR A 115 16.01 4.78 -12.73
N LYS A 116 15.72 6.05 -12.44
CA LYS A 116 16.59 6.95 -11.68
C LYS A 116 16.21 6.92 -10.21
N GLU A 117 17.21 6.97 -9.33
CA GLU A 117 16.98 7.20 -7.91
C GLU A 117 16.63 8.67 -7.66
N LEU A 118 15.55 8.95 -6.93
CA LEU A 118 15.27 10.27 -6.40
C LEU A 118 16.16 10.53 -5.18
N PRO A 119 16.73 11.76 -5.04
CA PRO A 119 17.53 12.09 -3.88
C PRO A 119 16.76 11.93 -2.57
N ALA A 120 17.25 11.07 -1.69
CA ALA A 120 16.70 10.91 -0.35
C ALA A 120 17.11 12.09 0.54
N GLY A 121 16.16 12.62 1.32
CA GLY A 121 16.40 13.75 2.22
C GLY A 121 15.32 13.91 3.27
N GLU A 122 15.49 14.93 4.14
CA GLU A 122 14.46 15.32 5.11
C GLU A 122 13.20 15.85 4.41
N GLN A 123 13.36 16.38 3.21
CA GLN A 123 12.28 16.86 2.35
C GLN A 123 12.37 16.18 0.98
N LEU A 124 11.22 16.01 0.34
CA LEU A 124 11.14 15.54 -1.02
C LEU A 124 11.71 16.58 -1.98
N ASN A 125 12.58 16.16 -2.88
CA ASN A 125 13.17 17.03 -3.90
C ASN A 125 12.23 17.20 -5.09
N ILE A 126 11.40 18.25 -5.08
CA ILE A 126 10.43 18.57 -6.12
C ILE A 126 11.08 18.82 -7.48
N GLU A 127 12.28 19.41 -7.51
CA GLU A 127 13.01 19.68 -8.74
C GLU A 127 13.44 18.38 -9.42
N ALA A 128 13.86 17.38 -8.63
CA ALA A 128 14.21 16.06 -9.16
C ALA A 128 12.97 15.32 -9.69
N VAL A 129 11.81 15.48 -9.04
CA VAL A 129 10.53 14.96 -9.55
C VAL A 129 10.17 15.60 -10.88
N ALA A 130 10.24 16.93 -10.98
CA ALA A 130 9.94 17.65 -12.22
C ALA A 130 10.93 17.30 -13.36
N ALA A 131 12.22 17.15 -13.04
CA ALA A 131 13.26 16.78 -14.00
C ALA A 131 13.10 15.36 -14.56
N ALA A 132 12.31 14.50 -13.92
CA ALA A 132 11.96 13.18 -14.43
C ALA A 132 10.83 13.23 -15.49
N GLU A 133 10.20 14.39 -15.69
CA GLU A 133 9.12 14.62 -16.67
C GLU A 133 8.02 13.54 -16.59
N PRO A 134 7.38 13.33 -15.41
CA PRO A 134 6.34 12.31 -15.25
C PRO A 134 5.04 12.66 -15.98
N ASP A 135 4.32 11.64 -16.43
CA ASP A 135 2.91 11.73 -16.80
C ASP A 135 1.97 11.28 -15.67
N LEU A 136 2.55 10.64 -14.63
CA LEU A 136 1.86 10.24 -13.41
C LEU A 136 2.85 10.24 -12.24
N ILE A 137 2.40 10.75 -11.10
CA ILE A 137 3.11 10.65 -9.81
C ILE A 137 2.31 9.77 -8.87
N ILE A 138 2.96 8.76 -8.28
CA ILE A 138 2.37 7.90 -7.25
C ILE A 138 3.15 8.07 -5.95
N GLY A 139 2.44 8.38 -4.88
CA GLY A 139 3.01 8.55 -3.55
C GLY A 139 2.09 8.04 -2.46
N GLY A 140 2.31 8.46 -1.22
CA GLY A 140 1.51 8.00 -0.09
C GLY A 140 1.97 6.66 0.47
N GLY A 141 1.03 5.81 0.85
CA GLY A 141 1.31 4.58 1.58
C GLY A 141 1.69 4.85 3.03
N GLN A 142 2.66 4.12 3.57
CA GLN A 142 3.04 4.20 4.96
C GLN A 142 4.47 4.76 5.15
N GLY A 143 4.69 5.49 6.24
CA GLY A 143 6.02 5.98 6.63
C GLY A 143 6.28 7.43 6.27
N ILE A 144 7.56 7.85 6.39
CA ILE A 144 7.97 9.26 6.24
C ILE A 144 7.75 9.78 4.81
N THR A 145 7.92 8.95 3.81
CA THR A 145 7.71 9.31 2.40
C THR A 145 6.27 9.67 2.10
N SER A 146 5.31 9.04 2.78
CA SER A 146 3.89 9.40 2.72
C SER A 146 3.64 10.80 3.27
N VAL A 147 4.23 11.13 4.42
CA VAL A 147 4.10 12.47 5.03
C VAL A 147 4.67 13.54 4.09
N GLN A 148 5.87 13.31 3.54
CA GLN A 148 6.49 14.22 2.60
C GLN A 148 5.64 14.46 1.33
N ALA A 149 5.03 13.39 0.79
CA ALA A 149 4.17 13.50 -0.38
C ALA A 149 2.86 14.26 -0.07
N GLU A 150 2.26 14.02 1.11
CA GLU A 150 1.06 14.75 1.56
C GLU A 150 1.32 16.25 1.74
N GLU A 151 2.44 16.63 2.35
CA GLU A 151 2.83 18.02 2.59
C GLU A 151 3.07 18.82 1.30
N LEU A 152 3.53 18.13 0.25
CA LEU A 152 3.89 18.75 -1.03
C LEU A 152 2.88 18.46 -2.14
N TYR A 153 1.68 17.96 -1.81
CA TYR A 153 0.68 17.51 -2.77
C TYR A 153 0.35 18.55 -3.85
N ASP A 154 0.14 19.81 -3.45
CA ASP A 154 -0.17 20.90 -4.39
C ASP A 154 0.97 21.19 -5.36
N GLN A 155 2.22 21.04 -4.92
CA GLN A 155 3.38 21.22 -5.78
C GLN A 155 3.55 20.03 -6.74
N LEU A 156 3.26 18.82 -6.29
CA LEU A 156 3.29 17.61 -7.11
C LEU A 156 2.22 17.65 -8.20
N THR A 157 1.00 18.06 -7.87
CA THR A 157 -0.11 18.19 -8.84
C THR A 157 0.13 19.27 -9.88
N ALA A 158 0.98 20.26 -9.59
CA ALA A 158 1.43 21.25 -10.58
C ALA A 158 2.42 20.68 -11.62
N ILE A 159 3.05 19.53 -11.33
CA ILE A 159 3.97 18.83 -12.23
C ILE A 159 3.21 17.84 -13.10
N ALA A 160 2.46 16.92 -12.48
CA ALA A 160 1.69 15.87 -13.14
C ALA A 160 0.51 15.39 -12.26
N PRO A 161 -0.48 14.68 -12.84
CA PRO A 161 -1.50 13.99 -12.06
C PRO A 161 -0.85 13.18 -10.93
N THR A 162 -1.33 13.39 -9.69
CA THR A 162 -0.73 12.80 -8.49
C THR A 162 -1.76 11.98 -7.74
N VAL A 163 -1.48 10.71 -7.53
CA VAL A 163 -2.29 9.77 -6.74
C VAL A 163 -1.54 9.40 -5.48
N LEU A 164 -2.17 9.63 -4.32
CA LEU A 164 -1.63 9.20 -3.03
C LEU A 164 -2.39 7.97 -2.53
N VAL A 165 -1.66 6.88 -2.30
CA VAL A 165 -2.20 5.69 -1.62
C VAL A 165 -2.47 6.06 -0.17
N PRO A 166 -3.71 5.84 0.36
CA PRO A 166 -4.04 6.20 1.72
C PRO A 166 -3.18 5.45 2.74
N LYS A 167 -2.68 6.15 3.77
CA LYS A 167 -1.88 5.53 4.85
C LYS A 167 -2.65 4.51 5.70
N THR A 168 -3.97 4.55 5.65
CA THR A 168 -4.88 3.63 6.33
C THR A 168 -5.00 2.28 5.63
N VAL A 169 -4.55 2.18 4.37
CA VAL A 169 -4.53 0.94 3.60
C VAL A 169 -3.23 0.21 3.91
N ALA A 170 -3.27 -0.73 4.85
CA ALA A 170 -2.10 -1.51 5.26
C ALA A 170 -1.92 -2.81 4.48
N ASN A 171 -2.99 -3.37 3.92
CA ASN A 171 -2.97 -4.64 3.21
C ASN A 171 -2.30 -4.49 1.84
N TRP A 172 -1.32 -5.34 1.57
CA TRP A 172 -0.53 -5.29 0.34
C TRP A 172 -1.40 -5.47 -0.93
N ASP A 173 -2.39 -6.37 -0.90
CA ASP A 173 -3.31 -6.61 -2.01
C ASP A 173 -4.14 -5.37 -2.35
N LYS A 174 -4.59 -4.64 -1.34
CA LYS A 174 -5.34 -3.39 -1.53
C LYS A 174 -4.45 -2.25 -2.02
N GLN A 175 -3.22 -2.18 -1.57
CA GLN A 175 -2.25 -1.23 -2.13
C GLN A 175 -1.94 -1.56 -3.59
N LEU A 176 -1.78 -2.85 -3.93
CA LEU A 176 -1.60 -3.31 -5.32
C LEU A 176 -2.77 -2.88 -6.21
N GLU A 177 -4.02 -3.08 -5.77
CA GLU A 177 -5.22 -2.67 -6.52
C GLU A 177 -5.21 -1.16 -6.81
N ILE A 178 -4.92 -0.32 -5.80
CA ILE A 178 -4.87 1.14 -5.94
C ILE A 178 -3.75 1.58 -6.89
N VAL A 179 -2.56 1.01 -6.71
CA VAL A 179 -1.39 1.33 -7.56
C VAL A 179 -1.64 0.89 -9.01
N ALA A 180 -2.21 -0.29 -9.21
CA ALA A 180 -2.57 -0.82 -10.52
C ALA A 180 -3.63 0.03 -11.21
N ASP A 181 -4.65 0.46 -10.44
CA ASP A 181 -5.66 1.38 -10.97
C ASP A 181 -5.00 2.72 -11.30
N ALA A 182 -4.18 3.30 -10.46
CA ALA A 182 -3.46 4.54 -10.77
C ALA A 182 -2.62 4.44 -12.06
N ALA A 183 -1.87 3.35 -12.22
CA ALA A 183 -0.97 3.14 -13.37
C ALA A 183 -1.65 2.67 -14.67
N GLY A 184 -2.96 2.33 -14.64
CA GLY A 184 -3.65 1.72 -15.80
C GLY A 184 -3.21 0.29 -16.07
N ARG A 185 -2.98 -0.49 -15.01
CA ARG A 185 -2.52 -1.89 -15.05
C ARG A 185 -3.43 -2.85 -14.29
N SER A 186 -4.69 -2.49 -14.05
CA SER A 186 -5.64 -3.31 -13.29
C SER A 186 -5.87 -4.71 -13.90
N ASP A 187 -5.64 -4.86 -15.19
CA ASP A 187 -5.70 -6.15 -15.91
C ASP A 187 -4.66 -7.17 -15.41
N LYS A 188 -3.55 -6.71 -14.82
CA LYS A 188 -2.47 -7.56 -14.28
C LYS A 188 -2.78 -8.10 -12.87
N VAL A 189 -3.61 -7.41 -12.09
CA VAL A 189 -3.88 -7.74 -10.68
C VAL A 189 -4.39 -9.17 -10.48
N PRO A 190 -5.36 -9.69 -11.26
CA PRO A 190 -5.89 -11.04 -11.04
C PRO A 190 -4.82 -12.13 -11.14
N ALA A 191 -3.83 -11.98 -12.03
CA ALA A 191 -2.76 -12.95 -12.19
C ALA A 191 -1.81 -12.94 -10.97
N LEU A 192 -1.47 -11.77 -10.43
CA LEU A 192 -0.63 -11.64 -9.25
C LEU A 192 -1.32 -12.20 -8.00
N ILE A 193 -2.60 -11.88 -7.80
CA ILE A 193 -3.39 -12.43 -6.69
C ILE A 193 -3.49 -13.95 -6.79
N SER A 194 -3.77 -14.50 -7.99
CA SER A 194 -3.81 -15.96 -8.19
C SER A 194 -2.49 -16.64 -7.85
N ALA A 195 -1.36 -16.05 -8.27
CA ALA A 195 -0.03 -16.58 -7.94
C ALA A 195 0.25 -16.57 -6.43
N TYR A 196 -0.17 -15.50 -5.73
CA TYR A 196 -0.10 -15.43 -4.28
C TYR A 196 -0.97 -16.49 -3.60
N ASP A 197 -2.22 -16.64 -4.01
CA ASP A 197 -3.14 -17.65 -3.47
C ASP A 197 -2.60 -19.08 -3.64
N ASP A 198 -2.00 -19.36 -4.78
CA ASP A 198 -1.37 -20.66 -5.05
C ASP A 198 -0.14 -20.88 -4.17
N LYS A 199 0.66 -19.85 -3.93
CA LYS A 199 1.78 -19.88 -2.98
C LYS A 199 1.29 -20.13 -1.55
N VAL A 200 0.24 -19.47 -1.10
CA VAL A 200 -0.38 -19.71 0.21
C VAL A 200 -0.81 -21.18 0.35
N LYS A 201 -1.50 -21.75 -0.65
CA LYS A 201 -1.91 -23.15 -0.65
C LYS A 201 -0.71 -24.10 -0.60
N GLU A 202 0.33 -23.81 -1.41
CA GLU A 202 1.57 -24.59 -1.44
C GLU A 202 2.23 -24.63 -0.06
N VAL A 203 2.47 -23.43 0.54
CA VAL A 203 3.14 -23.31 1.83
C VAL A 203 2.31 -23.96 2.92
N LYS A 204 1.01 -23.65 2.99
CA LYS A 204 0.08 -24.24 3.98
C LYS A 204 0.04 -25.77 3.95
N GLY A 205 0.20 -26.37 2.76
CA GLY A 205 0.25 -27.83 2.62
C GLY A 205 1.56 -28.49 3.09
N LYS A 206 2.62 -27.70 3.30
CA LYS A 206 3.96 -28.20 3.65
C LYS A 206 4.35 -27.94 5.10
N ILE A 207 3.81 -26.87 5.71
CA ILE A 207 4.23 -26.43 7.04
C ILE A 207 3.46 -27.12 8.18
N LYS A 208 4.11 -27.18 9.33
CA LYS A 208 3.48 -27.50 10.60
C LYS A 208 3.39 -26.23 11.44
N VAL A 209 2.20 -25.62 11.46
CA VAL A 209 1.97 -24.41 12.26
C VAL A 209 2.17 -24.75 13.74
N PRO A 210 2.98 -23.99 14.48
CA PRO A 210 3.16 -24.20 15.92
C PRO A 210 1.85 -24.06 16.68
N GLU A 211 1.71 -24.83 17.77
CA GLU A 211 0.57 -24.71 18.67
C GLU A 211 0.64 -23.41 19.48
N GLY A 212 -0.54 -22.83 19.75
CA GLY A 212 -0.70 -21.61 20.52
C GLY A 212 -0.75 -20.34 19.69
N ASN A 213 -0.74 -19.20 20.40
CA ASN A 213 -0.75 -17.88 19.78
C ASN A 213 0.68 -17.44 19.43
N VAL A 214 0.76 -16.51 18.50
CA VAL A 214 2.02 -15.97 17.98
C VAL A 214 2.10 -14.48 18.27
N GLY A 215 3.15 -14.06 18.98
CA GLY A 215 3.50 -12.65 19.18
C GLY A 215 4.37 -12.11 18.04
N TYR A 216 4.28 -10.80 17.79
CA TYR A 216 5.07 -10.12 16.76
C TYR A 216 5.75 -8.91 17.39
N PHE A 217 7.09 -8.90 17.37
CA PHE A 217 7.92 -7.84 17.92
C PHE A 217 8.54 -7.02 16.81
N LEU A 218 8.38 -5.71 16.87
CA LEU A 218 9.10 -4.79 16.01
C LEU A 218 10.33 -4.26 16.76
N SER A 219 11.52 -4.57 16.27
CA SER A 219 12.76 -4.05 16.83
C SER A 219 13.16 -2.76 16.13
N VAL A 220 13.21 -1.67 16.89
CA VAL A 220 13.49 -0.31 16.40
C VAL A 220 14.67 0.32 17.14
N SER A 221 15.28 1.34 16.55
CA SER A 221 16.49 2.02 17.06
C SER A 221 16.33 2.64 18.46
N SER A 222 15.10 2.96 18.88
CA SER A 222 14.84 3.49 20.24
C SER A 222 15.08 2.46 21.34
N ASN A 223 15.26 1.17 21.02
CA ASN A 223 15.37 0.03 21.93
C ASN A 223 14.17 -0.15 22.88
N LYS A 224 13.04 0.51 22.60
CA LYS A 224 11.79 0.31 23.33
C LYS A 224 11.05 -0.90 22.76
N PRO A 225 10.30 -1.65 23.58
CA PRO A 225 9.47 -2.74 23.09
C PRO A 225 8.31 -2.22 22.25
N TYR A 226 8.21 -2.68 21.00
CA TYR A 226 7.06 -2.47 20.14
C TYR A 226 6.44 -3.81 19.76
N LEU A 227 5.13 -3.88 19.83
CA LEU A 227 4.34 -5.04 19.39
C LEU A 227 3.49 -4.66 18.17
N VAL A 228 3.25 -5.67 17.35
CA VAL A 228 2.45 -5.55 16.13
C VAL A 228 1.07 -6.14 16.41
N PRO A 229 -0.02 -5.39 16.20
CA PRO A 229 -1.38 -5.86 16.47
C PRO A 229 -1.82 -6.92 15.44
N PRO A 230 -2.80 -7.78 15.79
CA PRO A 230 -3.32 -8.82 14.88
C PRO A 230 -3.84 -8.30 13.54
N THR A 231 -4.25 -7.03 13.49
CA THR A 231 -4.82 -6.37 12.32
C THR A 231 -3.77 -5.82 11.33
N ALA A 232 -2.50 -5.85 11.69
CA ALA A 232 -1.43 -5.40 10.79
C ALA A 232 -1.18 -6.41 9.65
N ALA A 233 -0.52 -5.95 8.59
CA ALA A 233 -0.34 -6.72 7.35
C ALA A 233 0.31 -8.09 7.57
N LEU A 234 1.42 -8.17 8.28
CA LEU A 234 2.13 -9.42 8.51
C LEU A 234 1.32 -10.45 9.31
N PRO A 235 0.74 -10.14 10.49
CA PRO A 235 -0.12 -11.08 11.21
C PRO A 235 -1.33 -11.53 10.39
N ALA A 236 -1.96 -10.63 9.63
CA ALA A 236 -3.10 -10.97 8.77
C ALA A 236 -2.70 -11.97 7.66
N MET A 237 -1.56 -11.74 7.01
CA MET A 237 -1.01 -12.64 6.00
C MET A 237 -0.67 -14.03 6.59
N LEU A 238 -0.03 -14.09 7.74
CA LEU A 238 0.32 -15.38 8.38
C LEU A 238 -0.92 -16.12 8.90
N ALA A 239 -2.01 -15.42 9.19
CA ALA A 239 -3.29 -16.05 9.54
C ALA A 239 -3.85 -16.91 8.39
N GLU A 240 -3.59 -16.57 7.13
CA GLU A 240 -3.96 -17.36 5.95
C GLU A 240 -3.28 -18.75 5.95
N LEU A 241 -2.07 -18.83 6.49
CA LEU A 241 -1.33 -20.08 6.70
C LEU A 241 -1.81 -20.88 7.93
N GLY A 242 -2.62 -20.25 8.80
CA GLY A 242 -3.15 -20.88 10.00
C GLY A 242 -2.47 -20.45 11.30
N PHE A 243 -1.52 -19.52 11.28
CA PHE A 243 -0.97 -18.94 12.50
C PHE A 243 -2.06 -18.11 13.22
N LYS A 244 -2.08 -18.18 14.54
CA LYS A 244 -3.03 -17.44 15.37
C LYS A 244 -2.31 -16.28 16.03
N ALA A 245 -2.52 -15.07 15.57
CA ALA A 245 -1.95 -13.91 16.20
C ALA A 245 -2.45 -13.76 17.66
N ASP A 246 -1.54 -13.40 18.55
CA ASP A 246 -1.87 -13.12 19.95
C ASP A 246 -2.60 -11.78 20.09
N ASP A 247 -3.62 -11.73 20.94
CA ASP A 247 -4.41 -10.50 21.15
C ASP A 247 -3.68 -9.53 22.11
N VAL A 248 -2.52 -9.09 21.65
CA VAL A 248 -1.66 -8.15 22.39
C VAL A 248 -2.36 -6.81 22.64
N MET A 249 -3.33 -6.43 21.79
CA MET A 249 -4.08 -5.18 21.97
C MET A 249 -4.96 -5.25 23.22
N ALA A 250 -5.77 -6.30 23.36
CA ALA A 250 -6.63 -6.48 24.55
C ALA A 250 -5.78 -6.62 25.82
N LYS A 251 -4.68 -7.37 25.78
CA LYS A 251 -3.75 -7.52 26.91
C LYS A 251 -3.10 -6.22 27.35
N ALA A 252 -2.81 -5.32 26.40
CA ALA A 252 -2.23 -4.01 26.66
C ALA A 252 -3.26 -2.93 27.00
N GLY A 253 -4.57 -3.25 27.07
CA GLY A 253 -5.62 -2.29 27.37
C GLY A 253 -6.00 -1.40 26.18
N ASN A 254 -5.82 -1.88 24.96
CA ASN A 254 -6.13 -1.20 23.69
C ASN A 254 -5.39 0.14 23.56
N PRO A 255 -4.06 0.16 23.57
CA PRO A 255 -3.27 1.37 23.44
C PRO A 255 -3.48 2.04 22.10
N GLN A 256 -3.13 3.33 22.04
CA GLN A 256 -3.07 4.04 20.76
C GLN A 256 -1.95 3.45 19.89
N LEU A 257 -2.28 3.16 18.63
CA LEU A 257 -1.31 2.69 17.66
C LEU A 257 -0.37 3.83 17.22
N PHE A 258 0.87 3.47 16.96
CA PHE A 258 1.90 4.40 16.52
C PHE A 258 1.91 4.58 15.00
N GLY A 259 2.22 5.78 14.53
CA GLY A 259 2.45 6.07 13.12
C GLY A 259 1.27 5.69 12.22
N SER A 260 1.46 4.69 11.36
CA SER A 260 0.46 4.20 10.40
C SER A 260 -0.57 3.25 10.99
N GLY A 261 -0.58 3.04 12.32
CA GLY A 261 -1.57 2.21 12.98
C GLY A 261 -1.25 0.70 12.98
N ASP A 262 0.00 0.33 12.79
CA ASP A 262 0.44 -1.05 12.65
C ASP A 262 1.42 -1.53 13.75
N SER A 263 1.67 -0.72 14.77
CA SER A 263 2.44 -1.07 15.96
C SER A 263 2.09 -0.18 17.15
N PHE A 264 2.48 -0.60 18.35
CA PHE A 264 2.37 0.20 19.56
C PHE A 264 3.51 -0.08 20.53
N GLU A 265 3.87 0.92 21.33
CA GLU A 265 4.88 0.81 22.37
C GLU A 265 4.29 0.13 23.61
N VAL A 266 5.05 -0.77 24.23
CA VAL A 266 4.72 -1.38 25.52
C VAL A 266 5.80 -0.99 26.51
N SER A 267 5.41 -0.59 27.72
CA SER A 267 6.41 -0.32 28.75
C SER A 267 7.14 -1.61 29.16
N PRO A 268 8.41 -1.52 29.56
CA PRO A 268 9.18 -2.71 30.01
C PRO A 268 8.48 -3.51 31.09
N GLU A 269 7.77 -2.85 32.01
CA GLU A 269 7.07 -3.46 33.15
C GLU A 269 5.87 -4.31 32.71
N LEU A 270 5.22 -3.92 31.63
CA LEU A 270 4.05 -4.61 31.11
C LEU A 270 4.41 -5.68 30.07
N LEU A 271 5.64 -5.65 29.53
CA LEU A 271 6.02 -6.51 28.41
C LEU A 271 5.78 -7.99 28.70
N SER A 272 6.16 -8.48 29.88
CA SER A 272 6.00 -9.89 30.23
C SER A 272 4.54 -10.34 30.43
N GLN A 273 3.63 -9.40 30.64
CA GLN A 273 2.19 -9.67 30.78
C GLN A 273 1.48 -9.64 29.43
N VAL A 274 1.96 -8.82 28.49
CA VAL A 274 1.36 -8.63 27.18
C VAL A 274 1.93 -9.61 26.16
N ALA A 275 3.25 -9.84 26.19
CA ALA A 275 3.99 -10.65 25.23
C ALA A 275 4.26 -12.06 25.80
N ASP A 276 3.22 -12.78 26.18
CA ASP A 276 3.27 -14.11 26.81
C ASP A 276 3.05 -15.27 25.84
N ALA A 277 2.94 -14.97 24.54
CA ALA A 277 2.76 -15.98 23.51
C ALA A 277 3.91 -17.01 23.49
N PRO A 278 3.61 -18.33 23.29
CA PRO A 278 4.61 -19.37 23.24
C PRO A 278 5.51 -19.34 22.01
N VAL A 279 5.09 -18.66 20.96
CA VAL A 279 5.83 -18.48 19.70
C VAL A 279 5.90 -17.00 19.38
N ALA A 280 7.00 -16.54 18.80
CA ALA A 280 7.13 -15.15 18.40
C ALA A 280 7.93 -14.97 17.11
N PHE A 281 7.61 -13.90 16.38
CA PHE A 281 8.44 -13.35 15.32
C PHE A 281 9.04 -12.03 15.77
N VAL A 282 10.32 -11.83 15.47
CA VAL A 282 11.03 -10.55 15.64
C VAL A 282 11.31 -9.97 14.27
N ILE A 283 10.95 -8.71 14.07
CA ILE A 283 11.16 -7.98 12.83
C ILE A 283 12.09 -6.77 13.13
N PRO A 284 13.40 -6.87 12.86
CA PRO A 284 14.33 -5.76 13.04
C PRO A 284 14.23 -4.79 11.87
N VAL A 285 13.52 -3.65 12.06
CA VAL A 285 13.40 -2.62 11.02
C VAL A 285 14.48 -1.54 11.13
N SER A 286 14.99 -1.28 12.31
CA SER A 286 16.12 -0.36 12.54
C SER A 286 16.80 -0.63 13.89
N GLY A 287 16.39 -1.68 14.58
CA GLY A 287 16.87 -2.03 15.89
C GLY A 287 17.75 -3.28 15.88
N ARG A 288 17.82 -3.91 17.04
CA ARG A 288 18.67 -5.08 17.28
C ARG A 288 18.06 -6.34 16.64
N PRO A 289 18.88 -7.26 16.09
CA PRO A 289 18.43 -8.56 15.63
C PRO A 289 17.95 -9.42 16.81
N MET A 290 17.17 -10.47 16.49
CA MET A 290 16.63 -11.41 17.48
C MET A 290 17.71 -11.99 18.38
N ALA A 291 18.89 -12.32 17.85
CA ALA A 291 20.00 -12.89 18.61
C ALA A 291 20.49 -11.98 19.75
N GLU A 292 20.49 -10.66 19.54
CA GLU A 292 20.83 -9.69 20.58
C GLU A 292 19.68 -9.51 21.58
N LEU A 293 18.43 -9.49 21.11
CA LEU A 293 17.27 -9.43 22.01
C LEU A 293 17.21 -10.66 22.93
N ALA A 294 17.60 -11.83 22.46
CA ALA A 294 17.63 -13.05 23.23
C ALA A 294 18.61 -12.99 24.44
N THR A 295 19.60 -12.10 24.40
CA THR A 295 20.54 -11.88 25.52
C THR A 295 20.12 -10.75 26.46
N ASP A 296 19.13 -9.96 26.07
CA ASP A 296 18.61 -8.84 26.86
C ASP A 296 17.70 -9.37 27.99
N PRO A 297 17.94 -8.99 29.27
CA PRO A 297 17.11 -9.46 30.41
C PRO A 297 15.60 -9.18 30.22
N LEU A 298 15.23 -8.14 29.46
CA LEU A 298 13.84 -7.79 29.21
C LEU A 298 13.13 -8.84 28.33
N TYR A 299 13.81 -9.31 27.28
CA TYR A 299 13.22 -10.23 26.29
C TYR A 299 13.49 -11.70 26.64
N SER A 300 14.67 -12.02 27.16
CA SER A 300 15.07 -13.40 27.51
C SER A 300 14.15 -14.08 28.54
N GLN A 301 13.34 -13.27 29.28
CA GLN A 301 12.35 -13.78 30.22
C GLN A 301 11.03 -14.20 29.56
N LEU A 302 10.76 -13.77 28.35
CA LEU A 302 9.52 -14.07 27.65
C LEU A 302 9.41 -15.56 27.29
N PRO A 303 8.20 -16.15 27.29
CA PRO A 303 8.00 -17.57 27.04
C PRO A 303 8.62 -18.06 25.73
N SER A 304 8.41 -17.36 24.62
CA SER A 304 8.94 -17.73 23.31
C SER A 304 10.47 -17.69 23.24
N PHE A 305 11.11 -16.71 23.90
CA PHE A 305 12.58 -16.63 23.96
C PHE A 305 13.18 -17.75 24.85
N LYS A 306 12.57 -18.02 25.98
CA LYS A 306 12.99 -19.14 26.86
C LYS A 306 12.86 -20.50 26.19
N ALA A 307 11.81 -20.69 25.42
CA ALA A 307 11.53 -21.94 24.73
C ALA A 307 12.36 -22.12 23.43
N GLY A 308 13.04 -21.07 22.96
CA GLY A 308 13.74 -21.10 21.68
C GLY A 308 12.78 -21.14 20.48
N THR A 309 11.55 -20.67 20.66
CA THR A 309 10.48 -20.64 19.65
C THR A 309 10.27 -19.22 19.12
N THR A 310 11.32 -18.43 19.10
CA THR A 310 11.36 -17.09 18.51
C THR A 310 12.12 -17.15 17.19
N PHE A 311 11.57 -16.55 16.15
CA PHE A 311 12.10 -16.55 14.79
C PHE A 311 12.28 -15.12 14.30
N GLU A 312 13.32 -14.87 13.51
CA GLU A 312 13.53 -13.56 12.90
C GLU A 312 12.95 -13.55 11.49
N LEU A 313 12.24 -12.46 11.14
CA LEU A 313 11.80 -12.16 9.79
C LEU A 313 12.49 -10.89 9.28
N PRO A 314 12.79 -10.80 7.99
CA PRO A 314 13.38 -9.59 7.42
C PRO A 314 12.41 -8.40 7.55
N ALA A 315 12.96 -7.19 7.59
CA ALA A 315 12.18 -5.96 7.71
C ALA A 315 11.11 -5.81 6.60
N SER A 316 11.38 -6.32 5.40
CA SER A 316 10.44 -6.35 4.28
C SER A 316 9.17 -7.16 4.55
N SER A 317 9.17 -8.07 5.52
CA SER A 317 7.98 -8.82 5.92
C SER A 317 6.97 -7.98 6.72
N TYR A 318 7.40 -6.88 7.33
CA TYR A 318 6.53 -6.06 8.18
C TYR A 318 5.44 -5.31 7.40
N ARG A 319 5.84 -4.67 6.31
CA ARG A 319 4.97 -3.96 5.36
C ARG A 319 5.31 -4.46 3.96
N PRO A 320 4.93 -5.70 3.63
CA PRO A 320 5.32 -6.27 2.37
C PRO A 320 4.61 -5.58 1.19
N ASP A 321 5.34 -5.38 0.10
CA ASP A 321 4.77 -5.30 -1.23
C ASP A 321 4.49 -6.71 -1.76
N TYR A 322 4.15 -6.87 -3.03
CA TYR A 322 3.88 -8.18 -3.63
C TYR A 322 5.07 -9.15 -3.49
N ASP A 323 6.26 -8.71 -3.86
CA ASP A 323 7.47 -9.56 -3.80
C ASP A 323 7.88 -9.85 -2.36
N GLY A 324 7.73 -8.88 -1.47
CA GLY A 324 7.93 -9.04 -0.03
C GLY A 324 6.96 -10.06 0.59
N ALA A 325 5.70 -10.07 0.15
CA ALA A 325 4.72 -11.07 0.58
C ALA A 325 5.10 -12.48 0.10
N MET A 326 5.46 -12.63 -1.17
CA MET A 326 5.91 -13.89 -1.75
C MET A 326 7.17 -14.43 -1.05
N ALA A 327 8.16 -13.57 -0.83
CA ALA A 327 9.40 -13.93 -0.14
C ALA A 327 9.17 -14.32 1.33
N THR A 328 8.23 -13.64 2.01
CA THR A 328 7.85 -14.00 3.37
C THR A 328 7.19 -15.38 3.43
N LEU A 329 6.29 -15.70 2.49
CA LEU A 329 5.69 -17.04 2.39
C LEU A 329 6.75 -18.13 2.17
N ASP A 330 7.73 -17.89 1.28
CA ASP A 330 8.83 -18.83 1.05
C ASP A 330 9.67 -19.06 2.32
N LEU A 331 9.99 -18.00 3.06
CA LEU A 331 10.73 -18.10 4.31
C LEU A 331 9.95 -18.88 5.37
N ILE A 332 8.66 -18.62 5.52
CA ILE A 332 7.79 -19.40 6.44
C ILE A 332 7.74 -20.86 6.00
N GLY A 333 7.60 -21.14 4.70
CA GLY A 333 7.64 -22.50 4.15
C GLY A 333 8.92 -23.24 4.49
N GLN A 334 10.09 -22.57 4.45
CA GLN A 334 11.39 -23.16 4.81
C GLN A 334 11.54 -23.35 6.31
N THR A 335 11.00 -22.44 7.12
CA THR A 335 11.18 -22.44 8.57
C THR A 335 10.32 -23.50 9.26
N PHE A 336 9.13 -23.80 8.75
CA PHE A 336 8.14 -24.66 9.40
C PHE A 336 7.78 -25.93 8.62
N ALA A 337 8.55 -26.29 7.59
CA ALA A 337 8.35 -27.53 6.78
C ALA A 337 8.52 -28.81 7.59
#